data_5b736643b3a380c0c0958cb192f7eba7
#
_entry.id   5b736643b3a380c0c0958cb192f7eba7
#
_cell.length_a   1.000
_cell.length_b   1.000
_cell.length_c   1.000
_cell.angle_alpha   90.00
_cell.angle_beta   90.00
_cell.angle_gamma   90.00
#
_symmetry.space_group_name_H-M   'P 1'
#
loop_
_entity.id
_entity.type
_entity.pdbx_description
1 polymer ?
#
loop_
_entity_poly.entity_id
_entity_poly.type
_entity_poly.pdbx_seq_one_letter_code
_entity_poly.pdbx_strand_id
1 'polypeptide(L)'
;KAVTVILQGKDAKQAAALAKALGNSNNQKVIGLLTPLVTNTKIHNNVRQEAIRGLAHFEEGAKWILALAKSGKLPQSAKFTASMALSTVRWPTIKVEAAKVLPLPFGQNAKLLPPISELAKRKGDVANGAKVFLRESVTCARCHKVGDQGVDVGPALTEIGSKLPKEELYAAILDPSAGISFGYEAWLVTMKDGNVAFGIIESETPEEISVKGPTGVVTRHPKANVKSRMQQTVSLMPPGLHLTMNETELVDLIEYLASLKKK
;
A
#
# COMPACT_ATOMS: atom_id res chain seq x y z
N LYS A 1 -23.70 -16.88 -4.01
CA LYS A 1 -23.14 -18.28 -4.03
C LYS A 1 -21.92 -18.40 -4.96
N ALA A 2 -21.97 -17.96 -6.23
CA ALA A 2 -20.84 -18.08 -7.17
C ALA A 2 -19.55 -17.38 -6.68
N VAL A 3 -19.65 -16.14 -6.17
CA VAL A 3 -18.53 -15.37 -5.65
C VAL A 3 -17.80 -16.10 -4.51
N THR A 4 -18.55 -16.66 -3.56
CA THR A 4 -17.97 -17.40 -2.42
C THR A 4 -17.24 -18.67 -2.87
N VAL A 5 -17.77 -19.36 -3.88
CA VAL A 5 -17.12 -20.56 -4.45
C VAL A 5 -15.76 -20.21 -5.05
N ILE A 6 -15.67 -19.10 -5.81
CA ILE A 6 -14.40 -18.65 -6.41
C ILE A 6 -13.42 -18.22 -5.32
N LEU A 7 -13.85 -17.42 -4.34
CA LEU A 7 -12.99 -16.93 -3.25
C LEU A 7 -12.37 -18.05 -2.41
N GLN A 8 -13.05 -19.19 -2.31
CA GLN A 8 -12.62 -20.39 -1.55
C GLN A 8 -12.11 -21.52 -2.47
N GLY A 9 -12.07 -21.28 -3.77
CA GLY A 9 -11.66 -22.23 -4.77
C GLY A 9 -10.17 -22.56 -4.75
N LYS A 10 -9.78 -23.56 -5.53
CA LYS A 10 -8.38 -24.02 -5.64
C LYS A 10 -7.48 -23.07 -6.44
N ASP A 11 -8.05 -22.24 -7.33
CA ASP A 11 -7.29 -21.25 -8.09
C ASP A 11 -7.04 -20.01 -7.22
N ALA A 12 -5.91 -20.02 -6.52
CA ALA A 12 -5.50 -18.94 -5.64
C ALA A 12 -5.29 -17.60 -6.38
N LYS A 13 -4.90 -17.64 -7.67
CA LYS A 13 -4.68 -16.42 -8.47
C LYS A 13 -6.01 -15.74 -8.79
N GLN A 14 -6.99 -16.52 -9.24
CA GLN A 14 -8.34 -16.04 -9.53
C GLN A 14 -9.03 -15.55 -8.25
N ALA A 15 -8.93 -16.30 -7.14
CA ALA A 15 -9.50 -15.91 -5.85
C ALA A 15 -8.90 -14.60 -5.31
N ALA A 16 -7.58 -14.40 -5.42
CA ALA A 16 -6.92 -13.17 -5.00
C ALA A 16 -7.34 -11.97 -5.88
N ALA A 17 -7.42 -12.16 -7.20
CA ALA A 17 -7.91 -11.14 -8.12
C ALA A 17 -9.34 -10.71 -7.80
N LEU A 18 -10.22 -11.68 -7.49
CA LEU A 18 -11.60 -11.39 -7.09
C LEU A 18 -11.68 -10.69 -5.74
N ALA A 19 -10.89 -11.11 -4.73
CA ALA A 19 -10.82 -10.45 -3.43
C ALA A 19 -10.37 -8.99 -3.57
N LYS A 20 -9.36 -8.73 -4.41
CA LYS A 20 -8.89 -7.39 -4.77
C LYS A 20 -10.00 -6.56 -5.41
N ALA A 21 -10.69 -7.09 -6.41
CA ALA A 21 -11.78 -6.41 -7.12
C ALA A 21 -12.94 -6.04 -6.17
N LEU A 22 -13.32 -6.97 -5.28
CA LEU A 22 -14.34 -6.73 -4.27
C LEU A 22 -13.94 -5.62 -3.30
N GLY A 23 -12.70 -5.64 -2.79
CA GLY A 23 -12.17 -4.60 -1.90
C GLY A 23 -12.20 -3.19 -2.52
N ASN A 24 -12.11 -3.09 -3.85
CA ASN A 24 -12.14 -1.82 -4.59
C ASN A 24 -13.55 -1.42 -5.08
N SER A 25 -14.57 -2.23 -4.79
CA SER A 25 -15.94 -1.98 -5.31
C SER A 25 -16.67 -0.83 -4.61
N ASN A 26 -16.11 -0.22 -3.56
CA ASN A 26 -16.74 0.77 -2.68
C ASN A 26 -18.09 0.31 -2.07
N ASN A 27 -18.40 -0.99 -2.15
CA ASN A 27 -19.65 -1.56 -1.66
C ASN A 27 -19.43 -2.24 -0.30
N GLN A 28 -19.98 -1.68 0.76
CA GLN A 28 -19.82 -2.21 2.14
C GLN A 28 -20.31 -3.66 2.29
N LYS A 29 -21.23 -4.15 1.46
CA LYS A 29 -21.68 -5.54 1.51
C LYS A 29 -20.57 -6.56 1.28
N VAL A 30 -19.44 -6.15 0.67
CA VAL A 30 -18.29 -7.04 0.46
C VAL A 30 -17.55 -7.39 1.75
N ILE A 31 -17.70 -6.60 2.83
CA ILE A 31 -17.08 -6.87 4.13
C ILE A 31 -17.42 -8.29 4.59
N GLY A 32 -18.70 -8.68 4.50
CA GLY A 32 -19.15 -10.03 4.88
C GLY A 32 -18.58 -11.15 4.01
N LEU A 33 -18.14 -10.84 2.78
CA LEU A 33 -17.48 -11.81 1.89
C LEU A 33 -15.98 -11.93 2.17
N LEU A 34 -15.33 -10.84 2.58
CA LEU A 34 -13.88 -10.77 2.79
C LEU A 34 -13.45 -11.19 4.19
N THR A 35 -14.24 -10.90 5.23
CA THR A 35 -13.90 -11.25 6.63
C THR A 35 -13.60 -12.74 6.84
N PRO A 36 -14.37 -13.71 6.29
CA PRO A 36 -14.06 -15.12 6.48
C PRO A 36 -12.72 -15.56 5.87
N LEU A 37 -12.23 -14.85 4.83
CA LEU A 37 -10.97 -15.16 4.16
C LEU A 37 -9.76 -14.86 5.04
N VAL A 38 -9.87 -13.92 5.97
CA VAL A 38 -8.77 -13.50 6.84
C VAL A 38 -8.44 -14.58 7.87
N THR A 39 -9.46 -15.17 8.50
CA THR A 39 -9.29 -16.12 9.61
C THR A 39 -9.24 -17.59 9.19
N ASN A 40 -9.70 -17.90 7.97
CA ASN A 40 -9.68 -19.28 7.48
C ASN A 40 -8.25 -19.72 7.12
N THR A 41 -7.68 -20.64 7.90
CA THR A 41 -6.32 -21.16 7.72
C THR A 41 -6.11 -21.97 6.44
N LYS A 42 -7.20 -22.46 5.82
CA LYS A 42 -7.15 -23.22 4.56
C LYS A 42 -7.05 -22.34 3.31
N ILE A 43 -7.30 -21.04 3.45
CA ILE A 43 -7.22 -20.07 2.34
C ILE A 43 -5.75 -19.76 2.04
N HIS A 44 -5.43 -19.71 0.75
CA HIS A 44 -4.09 -19.33 0.28
C HIS A 44 -3.71 -17.91 0.79
N ASN A 45 -2.44 -17.74 1.15
CA ASN A 45 -1.99 -16.51 1.80
C ASN A 45 -2.23 -15.24 0.96
N ASN A 46 -2.05 -15.32 -0.38
CA ASN A 46 -2.30 -14.18 -1.26
C ASN A 46 -3.77 -13.72 -1.23
N VAL A 47 -4.71 -14.66 -1.16
CA VAL A 47 -6.16 -14.34 -1.06
C VAL A 47 -6.44 -13.63 0.27
N ARG A 48 -5.85 -14.13 1.37
CA ARG A 48 -5.96 -13.51 2.70
C ARG A 48 -5.41 -12.09 2.71
N GLN A 49 -4.26 -11.89 2.08
CA GLN A 49 -3.64 -10.57 1.99
C GLN A 49 -4.50 -9.57 1.23
N GLU A 50 -5.07 -9.97 0.07
CA GLU A 50 -5.97 -9.10 -0.69
C GLU A 50 -7.28 -8.84 0.07
N ALA A 51 -7.80 -9.80 0.82
CA ALA A 51 -8.97 -9.59 1.67
C ALA A 51 -8.69 -8.55 2.78
N ILE A 52 -7.52 -8.60 3.43
CA ILE A 52 -7.12 -7.61 4.44
C ILE A 52 -7.01 -6.22 3.82
N ARG A 53 -6.35 -6.09 2.66
CA ARG A 53 -6.23 -4.81 1.96
C ARG A 53 -7.60 -4.25 1.59
N GLY A 54 -8.47 -5.10 1.05
CA GLY A 54 -9.83 -4.72 0.69
C GLY A 54 -10.66 -4.28 1.89
N LEU A 55 -10.59 -5.00 3.00
CA LEU A 55 -11.27 -4.63 4.26
C LEU A 55 -10.81 -3.29 4.81
N ALA A 56 -9.50 -2.97 4.68
CA ALA A 56 -8.94 -1.72 5.17
C ALA A 56 -9.46 -0.48 4.42
N HIS A 57 -10.10 -0.61 3.27
CA HIS A 57 -10.76 0.49 2.57
C HIS A 57 -12.07 0.93 3.26
N PHE A 58 -12.66 0.09 4.10
CA PHE A 58 -13.89 0.34 4.82
C PHE A 58 -13.62 0.53 6.31
N GLU A 59 -14.27 1.52 6.94
CA GLU A 59 -14.07 1.79 8.37
C GLU A 59 -14.39 0.57 9.22
N GLU A 60 -15.52 -0.07 8.96
CA GLU A 60 -15.96 -1.29 9.65
C GLU A 60 -14.95 -2.44 9.47
N GLY A 61 -14.43 -2.61 8.24
CA GLY A 61 -13.42 -3.60 7.94
C GLY A 61 -12.09 -3.34 8.66
N ALA A 62 -11.64 -2.08 8.67
CA ALA A 62 -10.44 -1.67 9.38
C ALA A 62 -10.58 -1.84 10.90
N LYS A 63 -11.73 -1.45 11.49
CA LYS A 63 -12.06 -1.71 12.91
C LYS A 63 -12.06 -3.20 13.23
N TRP A 64 -12.61 -4.02 12.32
CA TRP A 64 -12.67 -5.47 12.52
C TRP A 64 -11.26 -6.10 12.51
N ILE A 65 -10.39 -5.72 11.55
CA ILE A 65 -8.98 -6.17 11.53
C ILE A 65 -8.27 -5.76 12.83
N LEU A 66 -8.45 -4.52 13.27
CA LEU A 66 -7.88 -4.01 14.52
C LEU A 66 -8.36 -4.82 15.74
N ALA A 67 -9.65 -5.16 15.79
CA ALA A 67 -10.22 -5.99 16.86
C ALA A 67 -9.62 -7.41 16.87
N LEU A 68 -9.43 -8.02 15.70
CA LEU A 68 -8.72 -9.31 15.58
C LEU A 68 -7.28 -9.23 16.11
N ALA A 69 -6.58 -8.14 15.79
CA ALA A 69 -5.21 -7.93 16.26
C ALA A 69 -5.17 -7.78 17.78
N LYS A 70 -6.04 -6.96 18.36
CA LYS A 70 -6.16 -6.74 19.82
C LYS A 70 -6.49 -8.02 20.57
N SER A 71 -7.35 -8.88 20.01
CA SER A 71 -7.72 -10.16 20.62
C SER A 71 -6.73 -11.30 20.39
N GLY A 72 -5.62 -11.05 19.67
CA GLY A 72 -4.64 -12.09 19.33
C GLY A 72 -5.12 -13.12 18.29
N LYS A 73 -6.30 -12.94 17.71
CA LYS A 73 -6.91 -13.88 16.74
C LYS A 73 -6.47 -13.65 15.30
N LEU A 74 -5.71 -12.58 15.02
CA LEU A 74 -5.16 -12.33 13.70
C LEU A 74 -4.06 -13.34 13.40
N PRO A 75 -4.15 -14.12 12.28
CA PRO A 75 -3.12 -15.08 11.91
C PRO A 75 -1.74 -14.43 11.78
N GLN A 76 -0.67 -15.13 12.17
CA GLN A 76 0.69 -14.59 12.12
C GLN A 76 1.07 -14.15 10.70
N SER A 77 0.71 -14.94 9.68
CA SER A 77 0.94 -14.62 8.27
C SER A 77 0.17 -13.39 7.75
N ALA A 78 -0.83 -12.93 8.51
CA ALA A 78 -1.65 -11.77 8.19
C ALA A 78 -1.16 -10.47 8.86
N LYS A 79 -0.36 -10.58 9.93
CA LYS A 79 0.03 -9.43 10.77
C LYS A 79 0.75 -8.34 10.00
N PHE A 80 1.72 -8.72 9.13
CA PHE A 80 2.45 -7.76 8.31
C PHE A 80 1.50 -6.98 7.39
N THR A 81 0.67 -7.71 6.61
CA THR A 81 -0.28 -7.07 5.69
C THR A 81 -1.29 -6.19 6.42
N ALA A 82 -1.76 -6.61 7.60
CA ALA A 82 -2.68 -5.83 8.41
C ALA A 82 -2.02 -4.57 8.98
N SER A 83 -0.77 -4.68 9.46
CA SER A 83 0.01 -3.52 9.93
C SER A 83 0.15 -2.48 8.83
N MET A 84 0.61 -2.90 7.64
CA MET A 84 0.76 -2.02 6.48
C MET A 84 -0.58 -1.41 6.04
N ALA A 85 -1.63 -2.21 5.91
CA ALA A 85 -2.93 -1.74 5.47
C ALA A 85 -3.53 -0.73 6.46
N LEU A 86 -3.44 -1.00 7.77
CA LEU A 86 -3.98 -0.10 8.80
C LEU A 86 -3.12 1.16 9.00
N SER A 87 -1.84 1.17 8.63
CA SER A 87 -0.99 2.36 8.71
C SER A 87 -1.40 3.44 7.70
N THR A 88 -2.07 3.06 6.61
CA THR A 88 -2.48 3.95 5.51
C THR A 88 -3.97 4.29 5.49
N VAL A 89 -4.79 3.72 6.41
CA VAL A 89 -6.22 4.05 6.45
C VAL A 89 -6.44 5.53 6.74
N ARG A 90 -7.58 6.06 6.31
CA ARG A 90 -7.94 7.49 6.47
C ARG A 90 -8.38 7.89 7.88
N TRP A 91 -8.61 6.94 8.79
CA TRP A 91 -9.11 7.20 10.16
C TRP A 91 -7.95 7.28 11.14
N PRO A 92 -7.62 8.48 11.69
CA PRO A 92 -6.48 8.68 12.58
C PRO A 92 -6.53 7.80 13.83
N THR A 93 -7.72 7.63 14.42
CA THR A 93 -7.91 6.78 15.61
C THR A 93 -7.51 5.33 15.36
N ILE A 94 -7.89 4.77 14.20
CA ILE A 94 -7.54 3.41 13.83
C ILE A 94 -6.03 3.29 13.60
N LYS A 95 -5.39 4.27 12.95
CA LYS A 95 -3.92 4.28 12.77
C LYS A 95 -3.18 4.22 14.11
N VAL A 96 -3.53 5.11 15.03
CA VAL A 96 -2.89 5.20 16.36
C VAL A 96 -3.04 3.89 17.14
N GLU A 97 -4.25 3.32 17.13
CA GLU A 97 -4.51 2.06 17.82
C GLU A 97 -3.81 0.88 17.14
N ALA A 98 -3.79 0.83 15.82
CA ALA A 98 -3.10 -0.21 15.06
C ALA A 98 -1.58 -0.19 15.31
N ALA A 99 -0.97 0.99 15.38
CA ALA A 99 0.46 1.11 15.66
C ALA A 99 0.86 0.52 17.02
N LYS A 100 -0.05 0.53 18.02
CA LYS A 100 0.20 -0.06 19.35
C LYS A 100 0.17 -1.59 19.33
N VAL A 101 -0.70 -2.22 18.53
CA VAL A 101 -0.95 -3.67 18.56
C VAL A 101 -0.38 -4.42 17.35
N LEU A 102 -0.13 -3.71 16.28
CA LEU A 102 0.48 -4.18 15.04
C LEU A 102 1.61 -3.21 14.66
N PRO A 103 2.67 -3.11 15.47
CA PRO A 103 3.81 -2.31 15.09
C PRO A 103 4.31 -2.80 13.73
N LEU A 104 4.71 -1.86 12.87
CA LEU A 104 5.43 -2.22 11.65
C LEU A 104 6.64 -3.07 12.04
N PRO A 105 6.91 -4.17 11.33
CA PRO A 105 8.04 -5.01 11.67
C PRO A 105 9.32 -4.16 11.64
N PHE A 106 9.97 -4.06 12.79
CA PHE A 106 11.32 -3.51 12.85
C PHE A 106 12.22 -4.44 12.04
N GLY A 107 13.07 -3.88 11.18
CA GLY A 107 14.14 -4.62 10.54
C GLY A 107 14.92 -5.41 11.61
N GLN A 108 15.54 -6.50 11.21
CA GLN A 108 16.19 -7.46 12.13
C GLN A 108 17.23 -6.84 13.08
N ASN A 109 17.54 -5.55 12.91
CA ASN A 109 18.38 -4.76 13.79
C ASN A 109 17.70 -3.41 14.06
N ALA A 110 17.08 -3.26 15.21
CA ALA A 110 16.52 -2.00 15.72
C ALA A 110 17.60 -0.93 16.05
N LYS A 111 18.71 -0.89 15.30
CA LYS A 111 19.68 0.19 15.38
C LYS A 111 19.13 1.43 14.70
N LEU A 112 19.28 2.57 15.35
CA LEU A 112 19.08 3.88 14.72
C LEU A 112 19.91 3.92 13.42
N LEU A 113 19.27 4.27 12.32
CA LEU A 113 19.99 4.45 11.06
C LEU A 113 20.99 5.59 11.20
N PRO A 114 22.17 5.49 10.59
CA PRO A 114 23.08 6.61 10.44
C PRO A 114 22.40 7.79 9.74
N PRO A 115 22.91 9.01 9.88
CA PRO A 115 22.39 10.17 9.15
C PRO A 115 22.36 9.90 7.63
N ILE A 116 21.36 10.46 6.94
CA ILE A 116 21.20 10.30 5.49
C ILE A 116 22.49 10.70 4.75
N SER A 117 23.16 11.77 5.18
CA SER A 117 24.42 12.25 4.60
C SER A 117 25.57 11.23 4.69
N GLU A 118 25.52 10.31 5.63
CA GLU A 118 26.47 9.21 5.77
C GLU A 118 26.03 8.00 4.90
N LEU A 119 24.76 7.64 4.98
CA LEU A 119 24.19 6.55 4.19
C LEU A 119 24.35 6.79 2.68
N ALA A 120 24.15 8.02 2.23
CA ALA A 120 24.25 8.38 0.81
C ALA A 120 25.68 8.23 0.22
N LYS A 121 26.72 8.29 1.07
CA LYS A 121 28.12 8.07 0.64
C LYS A 121 28.45 6.60 0.46
N ARG A 122 27.64 5.69 0.98
CA ARG A 122 27.87 4.25 0.88
C ARG A 122 27.56 3.74 -0.51
N LYS A 123 28.29 2.71 -0.91
CA LYS A 123 28.04 1.93 -2.12
C LYS A 123 27.29 0.66 -1.75
N GLY A 124 26.25 0.36 -2.50
CA GLY A 124 25.45 -0.85 -2.36
C GLY A 124 25.57 -1.78 -3.57
N ASP A 125 24.99 -2.96 -3.44
CA ASP A 125 24.86 -3.93 -4.54
C ASP A 125 23.56 -3.65 -5.33
N VAL A 126 23.72 -3.17 -6.56
CA VAL A 126 22.59 -2.89 -7.47
C VAL A 126 21.72 -4.13 -7.72
N ALA A 127 22.36 -5.31 -7.89
CA ALA A 127 21.63 -6.54 -8.18
C ALA A 127 20.83 -7.03 -6.97
N ASN A 128 21.38 -6.89 -5.75
CA ASN A 128 20.62 -7.16 -4.53
C ASN A 128 19.53 -6.12 -4.30
N GLY A 129 19.78 -4.83 -4.56
CA GLY A 129 18.78 -3.76 -4.49
C GLY A 129 17.58 -4.02 -5.38
N ALA A 130 17.78 -4.53 -6.60
CA ALA A 130 16.71 -4.95 -7.50
C ALA A 130 15.84 -6.08 -6.90
N LYS A 131 16.47 -7.07 -6.24
CA LYS A 131 15.75 -8.15 -5.53
C LYS A 131 14.96 -7.60 -4.34
N VAL A 132 15.54 -6.67 -3.58
CA VAL A 132 14.86 -6.00 -2.46
C VAL A 132 13.64 -5.23 -2.96
N PHE A 133 13.75 -4.48 -4.07
CA PHE A 133 12.64 -3.77 -4.69
C PHE A 133 11.45 -4.68 -5.05
N LEU A 134 11.73 -5.87 -5.57
CA LEU A 134 10.72 -6.85 -5.98
C LEU A 134 10.19 -7.70 -4.82
N ARG A 135 10.85 -7.69 -3.68
CA ARG A 135 10.50 -8.53 -2.52
C ARG A 135 9.13 -8.14 -1.96
N GLU A 136 8.24 -9.13 -1.84
CA GLU A 136 6.85 -8.91 -1.41
C GLU A 136 6.74 -8.26 -0.02
N SER A 137 7.66 -8.57 0.88
CA SER A 137 7.68 -7.98 2.24
C SER A 137 8.06 -6.50 2.26
N VAL A 138 8.79 -6.01 1.24
CA VAL A 138 9.18 -4.60 1.12
C VAL A 138 8.13 -3.77 0.39
N THR A 139 7.35 -4.41 -0.48
CA THR A 139 6.16 -3.87 -1.17
C THR A 139 6.40 -2.75 -2.20
N CYS A 140 7.62 -2.37 -2.52
CA CYS A 140 7.91 -1.29 -3.48
C CYS A 140 7.24 -1.51 -4.85
N ALA A 141 7.42 -2.70 -5.44
CA ALA A 141 6.85 -3.08 -6.73
C ALA A 141 5.31 -3.21 -6.73
N ARG A 142 4.65 -3.14 -5.58
CA ARG A 142 3.18 -3.12 -5.50
C ARG A 142 2.58 -1.77 -5.87
N CYS A 143 3.38 -0.72 -5.82
CA CYS A 143 2.95 0.65 -6.07
C CYS A 143 3.78 1.33 -7.16
N HIS A 144 5.06 0.95 -7.32
CA HIS A 144 5.96 1.60 -8.26
C HIS A 144 6.34 0.69 -9.41
N LYS A 145 6.40 1.28 -10.61
CA LYS A 145 6.83 0.62 -11.83
C LYS A 145 8.30 0.95 -12.13
N VAL A 146 9.08 -0.08 -12.48
CA VAL A 146 10.42 0.04 -13.06
C VAL A 146 10.45 -0.78 -14.35
N GLY A 147 10.57 -0.13 -15.51
CA GLY A 147 10.38 -0.78 -16.80
C GLY A 147 8.98 -1.44 -16.87
N ASP A 148 8.95 -2.73 -17.16
CA ASP A 148 7.70 -3.50 -17.21
C ASP A 148 7.34 -4.19 -15.90
N GLN A 149 8.17 -4.05 -14.86
CA GLN A 149 7.94 -4.67 -13.56
C GLN A 149 7.23 -3.71 -12.60
N GLY A 150 6.35 -4.27 -11.78
CA GLY A 150 5.62 -3.53 -10.75
C GLY A 150 4.25 -3.03 -11.19
N VAL A 151 3.65 -2.16 -10.35
CA VAL A 151 2.28 -1.62 -10.55
C VAL A 151 2.33 -0.10 -10.59
N ASP A 152 1.56 0.50 -11.49
CA ASP A 152 1.45 1.94 -11.65
C ASP A 152 0.40 2.53 -10.68
N VAL A 153 0.81 2.72 -9.43
CA VAL A 153 0.02 3.45 -8.40
C VAL A 153 0.76 4.73 -8.01
N GLY A 154 1.99 4.60 -7.60
CA GLY A 154 2.89 5.73 -7.33
C GLY A 154 3.70 6.14 -8.55
N PRO A 155 4.58 7.14 -8.43
CA PRO A 155 5.45 7.56 -9.52
C PRO A 155 6.25 6.41 -10.12
N ALA A 156 6.35 6.36 -11.45
CA ALA A 156 7.25 5.43 -12.12
C ALA A 156 8.71 5.74 -11.76
N LEU A 157 9.46 4.70 -11.38
CA LEU A 157 10.84 4.81 -10.91
C LEU A 157 11.87 4.42 -11.99
N THR A 158 11.46 4.13 -13.22
CA THR A 158 12.32 3.68 -14.33
C THR A 158 13.53 4.59 -14.56
N GLU A 159 13.38 5.89 -14.31
CA GLU A 159 14.45 6.89 -14.51
C GLU A 159 14.70 7.72 -13.25
N ILE A 160 14.35 7.19 -12.08
CA ILE A 160 14.34 7.98 -10.84
C ILE A 160 15.74 8.47 -10.46
N GLY A 161 16.77 7.70 -10.74
CA GLY A 161 18.14 8.06 -10.47
C GLY A 161 18.67 9.22 -11.34
N SER A 162 17.95 9.60 -12.41
CA SER A 162 18.22 10.84 -13.15
C SER A 162 17.49 12.04 -12.58
N LYS A 163 16.51 11.83 -11.72
CA LYS A 163 15.63 12.87 -11.15
C LYS A 163 16.03 13.26 -9.75
N LEU A 164 16.43 12.26 -8.93
CA LEU A 164 16.71 12.46 -7.52
C LEU A 164 18.10 11.91 -7.16
N PRO A 165 18.90 12.65 -6.37
CA PRO A 165 20.12 12.15 -5.76
C PRO A 165 19.79 11.15 -4.64
N LYS A 166 20.78 10.40 -4.16
CA LYS A 166 20.60 9.37 -3.13
C LYS A 166 19.95 9.92 -1.85
N GLU A 167 20.32 11.10 -1.42
CA GLU A 167 19.79 11.77 -0.22
C GLU A 167 18.27 11.93 -0.28
N GLU A 168 17.76 12.36 -1.44
CA GLU A 168 16.33 12.54 -1.66
C GLU A 168 15.60 11.19 -1.76
N LEU A 169 16.24 10.17 -2.33
CA LEU A 169 15.69 8.81 -2.36
C LEU A 169 15.56 8.23 -0.95
N TYR A 170 16.56 8.45 -0.07
CA TYR A 170 16.47 8.09 1.35
C TYR A 170 15.34 8.86 2.04
N ALA A 171 15.28 10.19 1.86
CA ALA A 171 14.25 11.02 2.47
C ALA A 171 12.84 10.55 2.07
N ALA A 172 12.61 10.26 0.79
CA ALA A 172 11.32 9.78 0.29
C ALA A 172 10.89 8.42 0.88
N ILE A 173 11.83 7.53 1.21
CA ILE A 173 11.53 6.23 1.82
C ILE A 173 11.35 6.35 3.34
N LEU A 174 12.13 7.19 4.00
CA LEU A 174 12.11 7.35 5.45
C LEU A 174 10.92 8.19 5.92
N ASP A 175 10.55 9.23 5.16
CA ASP A 175 9.39 10.09 5.41
C ASP A 175 8.63 10.39 4.10
N PRO A 176 7.80 9.46 3.63
CA PRO A 176 7.11 9.60 2.35
C PRO A 176 6.04 10.70 2.33
N SER A 177 5.72 11.29 3.48
CA SER A 177 4.77 12.40 3.57
C SER A 177 5.44 13.78 3.58
N ALA A 178 6.77 13.85 3.77
CA ALA A 178 7.50 15.10 3.75
C ALA A 178 7.54 15.78 2.36
N GLY A 179 7.47 14.98 1.28
CA GLY A 179 7.47 15.48 -0.08
C GLY A 179 6.66 14.59 -1.02
N ILE A 180 5.37 14.90 -1.19
CA ILE A 180 4.51 14.18 -2.13
C ILE A 180 4.66 14.81 -3.51
N SER A 181 4.99 14.00 -4.52
CA SER A 181 5.12 14.47 -5.90
C SER A 181 3.78 14.98 -6.42
N PHE A 182 3.83 16.07 -7.19
CA PHE A 182 2.65 16.65 -7.84
C PHE A 182 1.90 15.58 -8.65
N GLY A 183 0.57 15.53 -8.48
CA GLY A 183 -0.30 14.55 -9.12
C GLY A 183 -0.38 13.20 -8.39
N TYR A 184 0.34 13.04 -7.27
CA TYR A 184 0.29 11.82 -6.43
C TYR A 184 -0.26 12.09 -5.03
N GLU A 185 -0.89 13.23 -4.84
CA GLU A 185 -1.60 13.57 -3.61
C GLU A 185 -2.79 12.62 -3.42
N ALA A 186 -2.94 12.13 -2.20
CA ALA A 186 -4.09 11.32 -1.85
C ALA A 186 -5.34 12.20 -1.67
N TRP A 187 -6.45 11.74 -2.20
CA TRP A 187 -7.75 12.43 -2.11
C TRP A 187 -8.80 11.53 -1.48
N LEU A 188 -9.65 12.12 -0.69
CA LEU A 188 -10.88 11.55 -0.21
C LEU A 188 -12.04 12.18 -0.97
N VAL A 189 -12.70 11.38 -1.81
CA VAL A 189 -13.86 11.82 -2.60
C VAL A 189 -15.12 11.19 -2.02
N THR A 190 -16.00 12.00 -1.44
CA THR A 190 -17.25 11.55 -0.80
C THR A 190 -18.39 11.72 -1.78
N MET A 191 -19.17 10.68 -2.00
CA MET A 191 -20.35 10.68 -2.87
C MET A 191 -21.61 11.11 -2.10
N LYS A 192 -22.63 11.53 -2.83
CA LYS A 192 -23.95 11.95 -2.26
C LYS A 192 -24.68 10.79 -1.56
N ASP A 193 -24.44 9.55 -2.00
CA ASP A 193 -24.97 8.32 -1.39
C ASP A 193 -24.21 7.85 -0.15
N GLY A 194 -23.17 8.60 0.28
CA GLY A 194 -22.33 8.27 1.42
C GLY A 194 -21.13 7.36 1.10
N ASN A 195 -21.04 6.81 -0.11
CA ASN A 195 -19.86 6.08 -0.56
C ASN A 195 -18.63 7.00 -0.63
N VAL A 196 -17.44 6.40 -0.53
CA VAL A 196 -16.19 7.15 -0.53
C VAL A 196 -15.17 6.47 -1.42
N ALA A 197 -14.56 7.24 -2.33
CA ALA A 197 -13.36 6.84 -3.04
C ALA A 197 -12.13 7.47 -2.37
N PHE A 198 -11.07 6.67 -2.19
CA PHE A 198 -9.80 7.12 -1.63
C PHE A 198 -8.66 6.70 -2.53
N GLY A 199 -7.84 7.65 -2.95
CA GLY A 199 -6.74 7.41 -3.87
C GLY A 199 -6.21 8.68 -4.50
N ILE A 200 -5.50 8.50 -5.62
CA ILE A 200 -4.98 9.58 -6.46
C ILE A 200 -6.04 9.95 -7.49
N ILE A 201 -6.27 11.22 -7.74
CA ILE A 201 -7.09 11.66 -8.88
C ILE A 201 -6.24 11.44 -10.14
N GLU A 202 -6.59 10.42 -10.93
CA GLU A 202 -5.88 10.07 -12.15
C GLU A 202 -6.29 10.97 -13.32
N SER A 203 -7.58 11.28 -13.40
CA SER A 203 -8.13 12.22 -14.38
C SER A 203 -9.41 12.90 -13.86
N GLU A 204 -9.66 14.07 -14.39
CA GLU A 204 -10.87 14.84 -14.07
C GLU A 204 -11.35 15.57 -15.31
N THR A 205 -12.61 15.33 -15.67
CA THR A 205 -13.32 16.06 -16.75
C THR A 205 -14.48 16.86 -16.15
N PRO A 206 -15.22 17.65 -16.93
CA PRO A 206 -16.44 18.29 -16.44
C PRO A 206 -17.48 17.29 -15.93
N GLU A 207 -17.54 16.07 -16.47
CA GLU A 207 -18.58 15.07 -16.23
C GLU A 207 -18.19 14.06 -15.16
N GLU A 208 -16.91 13.67 -15.09
CA GLU A 208 -16.47 12.59 -14.20
C GLU A 208 -15.11 12.88 -13.53
N ILE A 209 -14.88 12.18 -12.42
CA ILE A 209 -13.61 12.08 -11.72
C ILE A 209 -13.18 10.62 -11.63
N SER A 210 -11.95 10.33 -12.06
CA SER A 210 -11.34 9.00 -11.96
C SER A 210 -10.38 8.95 -10.77
N VAL A 211 -10.60 8.02 -9.86
CA VAL A 211 -9.78 7.84 -8.66
C VAL A 211 -9.05 6.50 -8.74
N LYS A 212 -7.72 6.55 -8.75
CA LYS A 212 -6.84 5.39 -8.67
C LYS A 212 -6.61 5.02 -7.20
N GLY A 213 -7.19 3.92 -6.77
CA GLY A 213 -7.04 3.42 -5.40
C GLY A 213 -5.64 2.87 -5.11
N PRO A 214 -5.33 2.58 -3.82
CA PRO A 214 -4.02 2.07 -3.38
C PRO A 214 -3.60 0.73 -4.00
N THR A 215 -4.54 0.02 -4.63
CA THR A 215 -4.29 -1.25 -5.33
C THR A 215 -4.10 -1.09 -6.84
N GLY A 216 -4.11 0.17 -7.34
CA GLY A 216 -3.99 0.49 -8.75
C GLY A 216 -5.30 0.35 -9.55
N VAL A 217 -6.41 0.03 -8.89
CA VAL A 217 -7.72 -0.01 -9.55
C VAL A 217 -8.26 1.41 -9.67
N VAL A 218 -8.64 1.79 -10.90
CA VAL A 218 -9.27 3.07 -11.20
C VAL A 218 -10.78 2.92 -11.15
N THR A 219 -11.41 3.76 -10.35
CA THR A 219 -12.88 3.87 -10.29
C THR A 219 -13.32 5.23 -10.83
N ARG A 220 -14.35 5.23 -11.67
CA ARG A 220 -14.90 6.44 -12.28
C ARG A 220 -16.19 6.84 -11.58
N HIS A 221 -16.31 8.12 -11.29
CA HIS A 221 -17.45 8.65 -10.56
C HIS A 221 -18.00 9.89 -11.29
N PRO A 222 -19.29 9.90 -11.67
CA PRO A 222 -19.93 11.10 -12.21
C PRO A 222 -19.80 12.27 -11.22
N LYS A 223 -19.33 13.42 -11.67
CA LYS A 223 -19.21 14.62 -10.81
C LYS A 223 -20.54 15.02 -10.17
N ALA A 224 -21.65 14.80 -10.88
CA ALA A 224 -22.99 15.03 -10.34
C ALA A 224 -23.26 14.25 -9.03
N ASN A 225 -22.58 13.12 -8.82
CA ASN A 225 -22.70 12.27 -7.62
C ASN A 225 -21.69 12.63 -6.53
N VAL A 226 -20.70 13.48 -6.81
CA VAL A 226 -19.70 13.89 -5.82
C VAL A 226 -20.33 14.94 -4.88
N LYS A 227 -20.24 14.66 -3.57
CA LYS A 227 -20.65 15.59 -2.51
C LYS A 227 -19.52 16.51 -2.11
N SER A 228 -18.32 15.97 -1.92
CA SER A 228 -17.13 16.73 -1.52
C SER A 228 -15.86 15.97 -1.87
N ARG A 229 -14.75 16.69 -1.96
CA ARG A 229 -13.40 16.11 -2.03
C ARG A 229 -12.47 16.84 -1.08
N MET A 230 -11.53 16.10 -0.51
CA MET A 230 -10.55 16.64 0.44
C MET A 230 -9.18 16.01 0.15
N GLN A 231 -8.20 16.86 -0.12
CA GLN A 231 -6.81 16.44 -0.24
C GLN A 231 -6.28 16.02 1.13
N GLN A 232 -5.52 14.93 1.15
CA GLN A 232 -4.91 14.41 2.36
C GLN A 232 -3.47 14.91 2.45
N THR A 233 -3.00 15.15 3.67
CA THR A 233 -1.61 15.56 3.95
C THR A 233 -0.64 14.38 4.06
N VAL A 234 -1.14 13.16 4.00
CA VAL A 234 -0.34 11.93 4.11
C VAL A 234 -0.23 11.24 2.76
N SER A 235 0.96 10.71 2.48
CA SER A 235 1.23 9.90 1.29
C SER A 235 0.46 8.59 1.30
N LEU A 236 0.11 8.07 0.09
CA LEU A 236 -0.33 6.67 -0.06
C LEU A 236 0.82 5.69 0.16
N MET A 237 2.08 6.12 0.01
CA MET A 237 3.24 5.31 0.37
C MET A 237 3.29 5.16 1.89
N PRO A 238 3.28 3.92 2.43
CA PRO A 238 3.26 3.72 3.88
C PRO A 238 4.57 4.20 4.53
N PRO A 239 4.51 4.85 5.70
CA PRO A 239 5.70 5.13 6.48
C PRO A 239 6.29 3.82 7.04
N GLY A 240 7.60 3.82 7.32
CA GLY A 240 8.25 2.70 7.97
C GLY A 240 8.62 1.53 7.07
N LEU A 241 8.55 1.67 5.75
CA LEU A 241 8.98 0.63 4.80
C LEU A 241 10.44 0.20 5.03
N HIS A 242 11.32 1.13 5.39
CA HIS A 242 12.71 0.85 5.72
C HIS A 242 12.87 -0.14 6.88
N LEU A 243 11.87 -0.26 7.77
CA LEU A 243 11.87 -1.20 8.88
C LEU A 243 11.67 -2.66 8.44
N THR A 244 11.28 -2.89 7.18
CA THR A 244 11.10 -4.23 6.59
C THR A 244 12.41 -4.80 6.01
N MET A 245 13.50 -4.04 6.08
CA MET A 245 14.82 -4.40 5.55
C MET A 245 15.90 -4.01 6.56
N ASN A 246 17.06 -4.64 6.46
CA ASN A 246 18.23 -4.24 7.24
C ASN A 246 18.94 -3.04 6.57
N GLU A 247 19.92 -2.46 7.27
CA GLU A 247 20.65 -1.28 6.80
C GLU A 247 21.35 -1.53 5.44
N THR A 248 21.98 -2.70 5.26
CA THR A 248 22.65 -3.07 4.00
C THR A 248 21.65 -3.16 2.85
N GLU A 249 20.50 -3.81 3.07
CA GLU A 249 19.44 -3.91 2.07
C GLU A 249 18.85 -2.55 1.70
N LEU A 250 18.76 -1.61 2.67
CA LEU A 250 18.33 -0.25 2.37
C LEU A 250 19.36 0.49 1.50
N VAL A 251 20.66 0.32 1.79
CA VAL A 251 21.75 0.90 0.96
C VAL A 251 21.73 0.31 -0.44
N ASP A 252 21.55 -1.00 -0.57
CA ASP A 252 21.47 -1.69 -1.86
C ASP A 252 20.26 -1.23 -2.67
N LEU A 253 19.09 -1.07 -2.03
CA LEU A 253 17.89 -0.55 -2.66
C LEU A 253 18.12 0.86 -3.21
N ILE A 254 18.73 1.74 -2.43
CA ILE A 254 19.04 3.10 -2.88
C ILE A 254 20.07 3.10 -4.01
N GLU A 255 21.10 2.22 -3.98
CA GLU A 255 22.04 2.06 -5.07
C GLU A 255 21.32 1.63 -6.36
N TYR A 256 20.42 0.66 -6.26
CA TYR A 256 19.59 0.23 -7.39
C TYR A 256 18.76 1.38 -7.95
N LEU A 257 18.00 2.10 -7.10
CA LEU A 257 17.18 3.22 -7.56
C LEU A 257 18.02 4.33 -8.19
N ALA A 258 19.18 4.64 -7.60
CA ALA A 258 20.11 5.64 -8.13
C ALA A 258 20.74 5.22 -9.47
N SER A 259 20.84 3.91 -9.75
CA SER A 259 21.34 3.38 -11.03
C SER A 259 20.33 3.48 -12.17
N LEU A 260 19.05 3.68 -11.87
CA LEU A 260 17.96 3.81 -12.84
C LEU A 260 18.01 5.17 -13.53
N LYS A 261 18.84 5.28 -14.56
CA LYS A 261 19.11 6.50 -15.31
C LYS A 261 18.34 6.51 -16.64
N LYS A 262 18.03 7.73 -17.10
CA LYS A 262 17.58 7.94 -18.49
C LYS A 262 18.66 7.44 -19.43
N LYS A 263 18.26 6.63 -20.41
CA LYS A 263 19.13 6.17 -21.50
C LYS A 263 19.31 7.25 -22.56
#